data_613952c3d63762451f5e32bfbdacec1f
#
_entry.id   613952c3d63762451f5e32bfbdacec1f
#
_cell.length_a   1.000
_cell.length_b   1.000
_cell.length_c   1.000
_cell.angle_alpha   90.00
_cell.angle_beta   90.00
_cell.angle_gamma   90.00
#
_symmetry.space_group_name_H-M   'P 1'
#
loop_
_entity.id
_entity.type
_entity.pdbx_description
1 polymer ?
#
loop_
_entity_poly.entity_id
_entity_poly.type
_entity_poly.pdbx_seq_one_letter_code
_entity_poly.pdbx_strand_id
1 'polypeptide(L)'
;MANTNKILSVEKVTKTFGKGNSLTKAVDNLSFYVKKGEFLAIMGASGSGKSTTLNLISTIDRPTSGQILVDGTDITKLKGEKLNRFRRESLGFIFQDFNLLDNLTAYENIALALSIQNVKASEIDEKVKAVAKNLDIESILQKFPYQLSGGQKQRVASARAIITNPKLILADEPTGALDSKSSKLLLERFDYLNQELQATILMVTHDAFSASFATRIIFIKDGQIYDEIHRENKTRKEFFDEIIRVMSTLGGGDADVI
;
A
#
# COMPACT_ATOMS: atom_id res chain seq x y z
N MET A 1 25.62 14.71 1.95
CA MET A 1 24.71 14.57 3.09
C MET A 1 23.62 13.59 2.69
N ALA A 2 23.53 12.43 3.33
CA ALA A 2 22.49 11.44 3.02
C ALA A 2 21.11 12.06 3.32
N ASN A 3 20.20 11.99 2.37
CA ASN A 3 18.87 12.58 2.45
C ASN A 3 18.06 11.77 3.49
N THR A 4 18.11 12.18 4.75
CA THR A 4 17.64 11.47 5.96
C THR A 4 16.11 11.33 6.05
N ASN A 5 15.37 11.75 5.02
CA ASN A 5 13.90 11.75 5.03
C ASN A 5 13.26 10.67 4.13
N LYS A 6 14.05 9.80 3.49
CA LYS A 6 13.52 8.72 2.65
C LYS A 6 13.27 7.47 3.48
N ILE A 7 12.02 6.99 3.48
CA ILE A 7 11.67 5.72 4.12
C ILE A 7 11.81 4.54 3.17
N LEU A 8 11.56 4.76 1.88
CA LEU A 8 11.73 3.77 0.82
C LEU A 8 12.61 4.36 -0.29
N SER A 9 13.58 3.59 -0.79
CA SER A 9 14.31 3.86 -2.02
C SER A 9 14.30 2.61 -2.89
N VAL A 10 13.79 2.74 -4.10
CA VAL A 10 13.81 1.72 -5.16
C VAL A 10 14.82 2.18 -6.19
N GLU A 11 15.85 1.36 -6.45
CA GLU A 11 17.02 1.78 -7.24
C GLU A 11 17.27 0.79 -8.38
N LYS A 12 16.97 1.21 -9.61
CA LYS A 12 17.18 0.44 -10.85
C LYS A 12 16.63 -0.99 -10.78
N VAL A 13 15.46 -1.14 -10.16
CA VAL A 13 14.84 -2.44 -9.92
C VAL A 13 14.26 -2.98 -11.21
N THR A 14 14.61 -4.22 -11.53
CA THR A 14 14.07 -4.98 -12.65
C THR A 14 13.50 -6.31 -12.15
N LYS A 15 12.35 -6.70 -12.67
CA LYS A 15 11.75 -8.02 -12.43
C LYS A 15 11.35 -8.64 -13.75
N THR A 16 11.89 -9.83 -14.00
CA THR A 16 11.52 -10.67 -15.14
C THR A 16 10.89 -11.97 -14.68
N PHE A 17 9.88 -12.43 -15.40
CA PHE A 17 9.25 -13.74 -15.23
C PHE A 17 9.46 -14.58 -16.49
N GLY A 18 9.38 -15.89 -16.37
CA GLY A 18 9.56 -16.82 -17.48
C GLY A 18 11.01 -17.28 -17.69
N LYS A 19 11.23 -18.05 -18.74
CA LYS A 19 12.55 -18.60 -19.15
C LYS A 19 12.67 -18.60 -20.68
N GLY A 20 13.89 -18.46 -21.18
CA GLY A 20 14.19 -18.52 -22.63
C GLY A 20 13.41 -17.46 -23.42
N ASN A 21 12.69 -17.87 -24.46
CA ASN A 21 11.97 -16.99 -25.38
C ASN A 21 10.64 -16.42 -24.79
N SER A 22 10.22 -16.86 -23.59
CA SER A 22 9.01 -16.38 -22.92
C SER A 22 9.34 -15.45 -21.72
N LEU A 23 10.39 -14.64 -21.83
CA LEU A 23 10.74 -13.66 -20.82
C LEU A 23 9.80 -12.45 -20.89
N THR A 24 9.10 -12.18 -19.78
CA THR A 24 8.29 -10.97 -19.60
C THR A 24 8.95 -10.09 -18.56
N LYS A 25 9.26 -8.86 -18.92
CA LYS A 25 9.80 -7.86 -18.02
C LYS A 25 8.65 -7.08 -17.38
N ALA A 26 8.23 -7.49 -16.17
CA ALA A 26 7.11 -6.88 -15.46
C ALA A 26 7.48 -5.55 -14.77
N VAL A 27 8.76 -5.38 -14.40
CA VAL A 27 9.34 -4.13 -13.90
C VAL A 27 10.68 -3.94 -14.61
N ASP A 28 10.92 -2.76 -15.16
CA ASP A 28 12.08 -2.46 -15.97
C ASP A 28 12.80 -1.20 -15.50
N ASN A 29 13.95 -1.39 -14.84
CA ASN A 29 14.84 -0.32 -14.38
C ASN A 29 14.12 0.78 -13.55
N LEU A 30 13.15 0.38 -12.73
CA LEU A 30 12.32 1.28 -11.94
C LEU A 30 13.14 1.93 -10.83
N SER A 31 13.04 3.26 -10.71
CA SER A 31 13.72 4.01 -9.64
C SER A 31 12.82 5.12 -9.12
N PHE A 32 12.51 5.08 -7.82
CA PHE A 32 11.76 6.11 -7.11
C PHE A 32 12.02 6.03 -5.60
N TYR A 33 11.49 6.98 -4.86
CA TYR A 33 11.58 6.99 -3.40
C TYR A 33 10.24 7.39 -2.77
N VAL A 34 10.09 7.11 -1.48
CA VAL A 34 8.99 7.61 -0.64
C VAL A 34 9.59 8.30 0.58
N LYS A 35 9.12 9.51 0.87
CA LYS A 35 9.52 10.25 2.07
C LYS A 35 8.75 9.73 3.29
N LYS A 36 9.35 9.90 4.48
CA LYS A 36 8.64 9.63 5.74
C LYS A 36 7.42 10.54 5.86
N GLY A 37 6.26 9.97 6.22
CA GLY A 37 5.00 10.69 6.31
C GLY A 37 4.37 11.04 4.94
N GLU A 38 4.87 10.48 3.84
CA GLU A 38 4.30 10.69 2.52
C GLU A 38 3.18 9.69 2.22
N PHE A 39 2.12 10.13 1.55
CA PHE A 39 1.13 9.27 0.92
C PHE A 39 1.38 9.25 -0.59
N LEU A 40 2.05 8.20 -1.06
CA LEU A 40 2.31 7.96 -2.48
C LEU A 40 1.29 6.99 -3.07
N ALA A 41 0.74 7.31 -4.24
CA ALA A 41 0.02 6.34 -5.06
C ALA A 41 0.84 5.93 -6.29
N ILE A 42 0.78 4.65 -6.66
CA ILE A 42 1.27 4.13 -7.93
C ILE A 42 0.06 3.77 -8.77
N MET A 43 -0.03 4.37 -9.95
CA MET A 43 -1.12 4.17 -10.91
C MET A 43 -0.64 3.57 -12.23
N GLY A 44 -1.56 3.04 -13.01
CA GLY A 44 -1.31 2.50 -14.35
C GLY A 44 -2.35 1.46 -14.76
N ALA A 45 -2.35 1.06 -16.02
CA ALA A 45 -3.24 0.03 -16.55
C ALA A 45 -3.01 -1.34 -15.91
N SER A 46 -3.95 -2.28 -16.09
CA SER A 46 -3.73 -3.68 -15.71
C SER A 46 -2.49 -4.23 -16.43
N GLY A 47 -1.66 -4.98 -15.72
CA GLY A 47 -0.41 -5.53 -16.28
C GLY A 47 0.77 -4.56 -16.35
N SER A 48 0.63 -3.27 -15.98
CA SER A 48 1.73 -2.29 -16.04
C SER A 48 2.88 -2.53 -15.05
N GLY A 49 2.77 -3.48 -14.11
CA GLY A 49 3.82 -3.80 -13.13
C GLY A 49 3.58 -3.29 -11.71
N LYS A 50 2.44 -2.66 -11.40
CA LYS A 50 2.11 -2.09 -10.08
C LYS A 50 2.16 -3.11 -8.94
N SER A 51 1.34 -4.16 -9.01
CA SER A 51 1.29 -5.20 -7.96
C SER A 51 2.63 -5.97 -7.89
N THR A 52 3.33 -6.14 -9.03
CA THR A 52 4.69 -6.67 -9.01
C THR A 52 5.62 -5.77 -8.21
N THR A 53 5.59 -4.46 -8.44
CA THR A 53 6.40 -3.48 -7.69
C THR A 53 6.08 -3.56 -6.19
N LEU A 54 4.80 -3.63 -5.82
CA LEU A 54 4.37 -3.74 -4.43
C LEU A 54 4.86 -5.06 -3.80
N ASN A 55 4.78 -6.19 -4.54
CA ASN A 55 5.28 -7.49 -4.10
C ASN A 55 6.79 -7.51 -3.87
N LEU A 56 7.56 -6.77 -4.66
CA LEU A 56 9.00 -6.62 -4.45
C LEU A 56 9.30 -5.81 -3.17
N ILE A 57 8.59 -4.72 -2.93
CA ILE A 57 8.75 -3.87 -1.75
C ILE A 57 8.30 -4.60 -0.49
N SER A 58 7.22 -5.38 -0.56
CA SER A 58 6.72 -6.19 0.56
C SER A 58 7.56 -7.44 0.83
N THR A 59 8.55 -7.71 -0.02
CA THR A 59 9.40 -8.92 0.03
C THR A 59 8.65 -10.23 -0.23
N ILE A 60 7.41 -10.18 -0.73
CA ILE A 60 6.67 -11.37 -1.20
C ILE A 60 7.42 -12.00 -2.38
N ASP A 61 7.96 -11.14 -3.26
CA ASP A 61 8.83 -11.56 -4.37
C ASP A 61 10.21 -10.87 -4.28
N ARG A 62 11.14 -11.26 -5.13
CA ARG A 62 12.49 -10.71 -5.20
C ARG A 62 12.77 -10.10 -6.56
N PRO A 63 13.46 -8.95 -6.63
CA PRO A 63 13.88 -8.39 -7.89
C PRO A 63 14.90 -9.31 -8.59
N THR A 64 14.91 -9.27 -9.92
CA THR A 64 15.94 -9.92 -10.75
C THR A 64 17.26 -9.14 -10.65
N SER A 65 17.17 -7.80 -10.59
CA SER A 65 18.31 -6.90 -10.37
C SER A 65 17.84 -5.60 -9.72
N GLY A 66 18.80 -4.78 -9.29
CA GLY A 66 18.54 -3.54 -8.58
C GLY A 66 18.50 -3.73 -7.07
N GLN A 67 18.15 -2.66 -6.35
CA GLN A 67 18.17 -2.61 -4.89
C GLN A 67 16.92 -1.93 -4.37
N ILE A 68 16.42 -2.38 -3.22
CA ILE A 68 15.31 -1.76 -2.49
C ILE A 68 15.76 -1.55 -1.04
N LEU A 69 15.73 -0.30 -0.59
CA LEU A 69 16.04 0.07 0.78
C LEU A 69 14.77 0.55 1.48
N VAL A 70 14.53 0.03 2.68
CA VAL A 70 13.47 0.53 3.59
C VAL A 70 14.15 0.97 4.88
N ASP A 71 13.99 2.23 5.23
CA ASP A 71 14.65 2.86 6.39
C ASP A 71 16.15 2.52 6.45
N GLY A 72 16.83 2.66 5.29
CA GLY A 72 18.26 2.38 5.13
C GLY A 72 18.64 0.89 5.08
N THR A 73 17.70 -0.03 5.32
CA THR A 73 17.94 -1.48 5.26
C THR A 73 17.73 -2.01 3.84
N ASP A 74 18.74 -2.63 3.24
CA ASP A 74 18.61 -3.32 1.95
C ASP A 74 17.81 -4.62 2.11
N ILE A 75 16.53 -4.56 1.72
CA ILE A 75 15.61 -5.69 1.87
C ILE A 75 15.85 -6.81 0.85
N THR A 76 16.55 -6.52 -0.25
CA THR A 76 16.86 -7.52 -1.28
C THR A 76 17.84 -8.59 -0.79
N LYS A 77 18.63 -8.24 0.24
CA LYS A 77 19.63 -9.12 0.85
C LYS A 77 19.12 -9.89 2.07
N LEU A 78 17.94 -9.54 2.59
CA LEU A 78 17.39 -10.20 3.78
C LEU A 78 16.96 -11.63 3.49
N LYS A 79 17.24 -12.55 4.45
CA LYS A 79 16.88 -13.99 4.39
C LYS A 79 16.49 -14.49 5.78
N GLY A 80 15.72 -15.59 5.81
CA GLY A 80 15.37 -16.29 7.05
C GLY A 80 14.77 -15.38 8.11
N GLU A 81 15.22 -15.51 9.35
CA GLU A 81 14.64 -14.76 10.48
C GLU A 81 14.78 -13.23 10.35
N LYS A 82 15.85 -12.73 9.74
CA LYS A 82 16.00 -11.28 9.47
C LYS A 82 14.91 -10.75 8.56
N LEU A 83 14.52 -11.53 7.54
CA LEU A 83 13.42 -11.19 6.64
C LEU A 83 12.06 -11.22 7.35
N ASN A 84 11.82 -12.28 8.15
CA ASN A 84 10.57 -12.40 8.92
C ASN A 84 10.41 -11.27 9.93
N ARG A 85 11.50 -10.94 10.62
CA ARG A 85 11.54 -9.81 11.56
C ARG A 85 11.25 -8.49 10.87
N PHE A 86 11.88 -8.23 9.72
CA PHE A 86 11.63 -7.04 8.92
C PHE A 86 10.14 -6.90 8.54
N ARG A 87 9.51 -8.00 8.06
CA ARG A 87 8.08 -8.01 7.72
C ARG A 87 7.21 -7.65 8.92
N ARG A 88 7.48 -8.24 10.08
CA ARG A 88 6.69 -8.02 11.30
C ARG A 88 6.81 -6.61 11.85
N GLU A 89 8.04 -6.05 11.82
CA GLU A 89 8.35 -4.80 12.53
C GLU A 89 8.29 -3.57 11.65
N SER A 90 8.43 -3.71 10.33
CA SER A 90 8.60 -2.55 9.44
C SER A 90 7.46 -2.36 8.44
N LEU A 91 6.69 -3.39 8.14
CA LEU A 91 5.65 -3.35 7.12
C LEU A 91 4.25 -3.58 7.69
N GLY A 92 3.29 -2.77 7.23
CA GLY A 92 1.87 -3.05 7.33
C GLY A 92 1.34 -3.35 5.93
N PHE A 93 0.52 -4.40 5.76
CA PHE A 93 0.00 -4.74 4.45
C PHE A 93 -1.53 -4.79 4.45
N ILE A 94 -2.14 -4.08 3.49
CA ILE A 94 -3.59 -4.01 3.27
C ILE A 94 -3.86 -4.57 1.88
N PHE A 95 -4.54 -5.71 1.82
CA PHE A 95 -4.88 -6.42 0.59
C PHE A 95 -6.26 -6.04 0.07
N GLN A 96 -6.50 -6.23 -1.21
CA GLN A 96 -7.80 -6.07 -1.84
C GLN A 96 -8.85 -7.04 -1.23
N ASP A 97 -8.48 -8.29 -1.00
CA ASP A 97 -9.36 -9.36 -0.49
C ASP A 97 -9.39 -9.45 1.05
N PHE A 98 -9.04 -8.38 1.76
CA PHE A 98 -9.03 -8.26 3.22
C PHE A 98 -8.09 -9.23 3.95
N ASN A 99 -8.00 -10.48 3.55
CA ASN A 99 -7.20 -11.55 4.14
C ASN A 99 -7.38 -11.67 5.67
N LEU A 100 -8.63 -11.57 6.13
CA LEU A 100 -9.00 -11.82 7.52
C LEU A 100 -9.11 -13.33 7.76
N LEU A 101 -8.81 -13.74 8.98
CA LEU A 101 -9.01 -15.12 9.44
C LEU A 101 -10.46 -15.28 9.89
N ASP A 102 -11.23 -16.10 9.18
CA ASP A 102 -12.68 -16.26 9.39
C ASP A 102 -13.07 -16.88 10.74
N ASN A 103 -12.14 -17.62 11.35
CA ASN A 103 -12.30 -18.25 12.68
C ASN A 103 -11.91 -17.33 13.84
N LEU A 104 -11.49 -16.12 13.57
CA LEU A 104 -11.15 -15.09 14.56
C LEU A 104 -12.10 -13.91 14.44
N THR A 105 -12.48 -13.32 15.58
CA THR A 105 -13.22 -12.06 15.63
C THR A 105 -12.40 -10.90 15.01
N ALA A 106 -13.03 -9.76 14.79
CA ALA A 106 -12.32 -8.54 14.35
C ALA A 106 -11.23 -8.14 15.37
N TYR A 107 -11.53 -8.22 16.66
CA TYR A 107 -10.57 -7.98 17.72
C TYR A 107 -9.36 -8.91 17.60
N GLU A 108 -9.59 -10.22 17.51
CA GLU A 108 -8.53 -11.22 17.44
C GLU A 108 -7.68 -11.10 16.16
N ASN A 109 -8.31 -10.80 15.01
CA ASN A 109 -7.58 -10.50 13.78
C ASN A 109 -6.60 -9.32 13.95
N ILE A 110 -7.00 -8.27 14.66
CA ILE A 110 -6.15 -7.11 14.94
C ILE A 110 -5.08 -7.45 15.99
N ALA A 111 -5.46 -8.09 17.09
CA ALA A 111 -4.59 -8.46 18.19
C ALA A 111 -3.46 -9.43 17.77
N LEU A 112 -3.74 -10.28 16.77
CA LEU A 112 -2.79 -11.26 16.25
C LEU A 112 -1.47 -10.59 15.82
N ALA A 113 -1.53 -9.42 15.18
CA ALA A 113 -0.34 -8.71 14.73
C ALA A 113 0.59 -8.32 15.89
N LEU A 114 0.03 -7.92 17.03
CA LEU A 114 0.78 -7.61 18.25
C LEU A 114 1.29 -8.87 18.95
N SER A 115 0.50 -9.94 18.94
CA SER A 115 0.89 -11.24 19.51
C SER A 115 2.10 -11.82 18.79
N ILE A 116 2.16 -11.71 17.46
CA ILE A 116 3.32 -12.13 16.64
C ILE A 116 4.57 -11.29 16.95
N GLN A 117 4.41 -10.05 17.40
CA GLN A 117 5.52 -9.19 17.87
C GLN A 117 5.89 -9.42 19.35
N ASN A 118 5.24 -10.38 20.03
CA ASN A 118 5.44 -10.67 21.45
C ASN A 118 5.11 -9.47 22.37
N VAL A 119 4.16 -8.63 22.01
CA VAL A 119 3.64 -7.57 22.87
C VAL A 119 2.93 -8.20 24.06
N LYS A 120 3.13 -7.64 25.26
CA LYS A 120 2.52 -8.15 26.49
C LYS A 120 0.98 -8.14 26.40
N ALA A 121 0.35 -9.21 26.83
CA ALA A 121 -1.11 -9.35 26.76
C ALA A 121 -1.85 -8.19 27.46
N SER A 122 -1.29 -7.64 28.53
CA SER A 122 -1.84 -6.47 29.24
C SER A 122 -1.89 -5.18 28.42
N GLU A 123 -1.10 -5.06 27.35
CA GLU A 123 -1.03 -3.87 26.50
C GLU A 123 -1.89 -4.01 25.22
N ILE A 124 -2.26 -5.25 24.85
CA ILE A 124 -2.94 -5.53 23.56
C ILE A 124 -4.33 -4.89 23.54
N ASP A 125 -5.11 -5.01 24.60
CA ASP A 125 -6.49 -4.52 24.64
C ASP A 125 -6.57 -3.00 24.44
N GLU A 126 -5.73 -2.25 25.12
CA GLU A 126 -5.67 -0.79 24.99
C GLU A 126 -5.29 -0.38 23.54
N LYS A 127 -4.27 -1.03 22.96
CA LYS A 127 -3.82 -0.75 21.60
C LYS A 127 -4.89 -1.10 20.56
N VAL A 128 -5.60 -2.24 20.73
CA VAL A 128 -6.68 -2.62 19.81
C VAL A 128 -7.84 -1.63 19.89
N LYS A 129 -8.24 -1.20 21.08
CA LYS A 129 -9.31 -0.19 21.25
C LYS A 129 -8.92 1.15 20.64
N ALA A 130 -7.68 1.59 20.83
CA ALA A 130 -7.18 2.84 20.26
C ALA A 130 -7.21 2.82 18.72
N VAL A 131 -6.70 1.77 18.09
CA VAL A 131 -6.73 1.66 16.62
C VAL A 131 -8.15 1.48 16.09
N ALA A 132 -9.00 0.75 16.80
CA ALA A 132 -10.40 0.55 16.43
C ALA A 132 -11.18 1.88 16.40
N LYS A 133 -10.93 2.76 17.35
CA LYS A 133 -11.49 4.12 17.39
C LYS A 133 -11.06 4.94 16.17
N ASN A 134 -9.78 4.93 15.81
CA ASN A 134 -9.28 5.66 14.65
C ASN A 134 -9.92 5.22 13.34
N LEU A 135 -10.35 3.96 13.24
CA LEU A 135 -10.94 3.37 12.04
C LEU A 135 -12.46 3.18 12.12
N ASP A 136 -13.12 3.65 13.20
CA ASP A 136 -14.57 3.56 13.40
C ASP A 136 -15.08 2.10 13.31
N ILE A 137 -14.46 1.22 14.09
CA ILE A 137 -14.79 -0.22 14.14
C ILE A 137 -14.98 -0.76 15.57
N GLU A 138 -15.03 0.10 16.59
CA GLU A 138 -15.17 -0.30 18.00
C GLU A 138 -16.40 -1.18 18.23
N SER A 139 -17.54 -0.84 17.61
CA SER A 139 -18.81 -1.54 17.77
C SER A 139 -18.86 -2.94 17.14
N ILE A 140 -17.86 -3.29 16.33
CA ILE A 140 -17.80 -4.56 15.59
C ILE A 140 -16.66 -5.47 16.01
N LEU A 141 -15.89 -5.10 17.02
CA LEU A 141 -14.71 -5.86 17.46
C LEU A 141 -15.00 -7.32 17.81
N GLN A 142 -16.20 -7.62 18.35
CA GLN A 142 -16.60 -8.97 18.75
C GLN A 142 -17.24 -9.77 17.59
N LYS A 143 -17.39 -9.19 16.40
CA LYS A 143 -17.97 -9.87 15.24
C LYS A 143 -16.91 -10.65 14.47
N PHE A 144 -17.34 -11.77 13.89
CA PHE A 144 -16.53 -12.54 12.94
C PHE A 144 -16.58 -11.94 11.53
N PRO A 145 -15.59 -12.19 10.67
CA PRO A 145 -15.54 -11.62 9.31
C PRO A 145 -16.81 -11.86 8.48
N TYR A 146 -17.45 -13.03 8.58
CA TYR A 146 -18.69 -13.34 7.87
C TYR A 146 -19.91 -12.49 8.32
N GLN A 147 -19.82 -11.81 9.45
CA GLN A 147 -20.86 -10.91 9.99
C GLN A 147 -20.60 -9.44 9.60
N LEU A 148 -19.52 -9.16 8.88
CA LEU A 148 -19.08 -7.81 8.53
C LEU A 148 -19.37 -7.49 7.07
N SER A 149 -19.73 -6.23 6.79
CA SER A 149 -19.74 -5.70 5.42
C SER A 149 -18.33 -5.63 4.84
N GLY A 150 -18.20 -5.54 3.51
CA GLY A 150 -16.89 -5.38 2.84
C GLY A 150 -16.09 -4.21 3.39
N GLY A 151 -16.72 -3.04 3.56
CA GLY A 151 -16.07 -1.87 4.13
C GLY A 151 -15.64 -2.05 5.60
N GLN A 152 -16.42 -2.80 6.39
CA GLN A 152 -16.04 -3.14 7.77
C GLN A 152 -14.84 -4.10 7.79
N LYS A 153 -14.83 -5.14 6.94
CA LYS A 153 -13.71 -6.07 6.79
C LYS A 153 -12.43 -5.32 6.41
N GLN A 154 -12.51 -4.36 5.48
CA GLN A 154 -11.34 -3.61 5.03
C GLN A 154 -10.81 -2.69 6.13
N ARG A 155 -11.67 -2.08 6.93
CA ARG A 155 -11.22 -1.29 8.09
C ARG A 155 -10.58 -2.16 9.17
N VAL A 156 -11.08 -3.38 9.41
CA VAL A 156 -10.44 -4.35 10.31
C VAL A 156 -9.07 -4.79 9.77
N ALA A 157 -8.96 -5.08 8.46
CA ALA A 157 -7.68 -5.39 7.82
C ALA A 157 -6.69 -4.22 7.91
N SER A 158 -7.18 -2.99 7.74
CA SER A 158 -6.36 -1.77 7.92
C SER A 158 -5.90 -1.61 9.36
N ALA A 159 -6.78 -1.85 10.36
CA ALA A 159 -6.42 -1.83 11.77
C ALA A 159 -5.30 -2.83 12.09
N ARG A 160 -5.42 -4.05 11.59
CA ARG A 160 -4.39 -5.08 11.72
C ARG A 160 -3.05 -4.65 11.12
N ALA A 161 -3.08 -3.96 9.97
CA ALA A 161 -1.87 -3.51 9.29
C ALA A 161 -1.14 -2.38 10.02
N ILE A 162 -1.88 -1.46 10.69
CA ILE A 162 -1.30 -0.26 11.29
C ILE A 162 -1.01 -0.39 12.79
N ILE A 163 -1.63 -1.36 13.50
CA ILE A 163 -1.52 -1.48 14.96
C ILE A 163 -0.09 -1.69 15.46
N THR A 164 0.75 -2.26 14.62
CA THR A 164 2.18 -2.48 14.91
C THR A 164 3.04 -1.23 14.73
N ASN A 165 2.43 -0.10 14.33
CA ASN A 165 3.11 1.14 13.99
C ASN A 165 4.23 0.92 12.96
N PRO A 166 3.92 0.36 11.78
CA PRO A 166 4.91 0.02 10.76
C PRO A 166 5.57 1.28 10.19
N LYS A 167 6.79 1.12 9.69
CA LYS A 167 7.52 2.19 8.99
C LYS A 167 6.90 2.53 7.63
N LEU A 168 6.27 1.55 6.98
CA LEU A 168 5.65 1.69 5.66
C LEU A 168 4.38 0.84 5.59
N ILE A 169 3.28 1.47 5.24
CA ILE A 169 2.01 0.81 4.93
C ILE A 169 1.93 0.60 3.42
N LEU A 170 1.72 -0.63 3.01
CA LEU A 170 1.54 -1.05 1.62
C LEU A 170 0.07 -1.42 1.40
N ALA A 171 -0.61 -0.78 0.45
CA ALA A 171 -2.01 -1.04 0.14
C ALA A 171 -2.15 -1.43 -1.34
N ASP A 172 -2.62 -2.65 -1.60
CA ASP A 172 -2.87 -3.17 -2.95
C ASP A 172 -4.36 -3.10 -3.25
N GLU A 173 -4.76 -2.16 -4.12
CA GLU A 173 -6.15 -1.93 -4.54
C GLU A 173 -7.15 -1.93 -3.36
N PRO A 174 -6.93 -1.14 -2.29
CA PRO A 174 -7.65 -1.30 -1.03
C PRO A 174 -9.15 -1.02 -1.12
N THR A 175 -9.60 -0.41 -2.21
CA THR A 175 -11.00 -0.07 -2.48
C THR A 175 -11.65 -0.99 -3.52
N GLY A 176 -10.90 -1.90 -4.16
CA GLY A 176 -11.33 -2.67 -5.30
C GLY A 176 -12.54 -3.61 -5.05
N ALA A 177 -12.76 -4.02 -3.79
CA ALA A 177 -13.88 -4.87 -3.39
C ALA A 177 -15.00 -4.09 -2.65
N LEU A 178 -14.98 -2.74 -2.68
CA LEU A 178 -15.87 -1.90 -1.89
C LEU A 178 -16.84 -1.09 -2.77
N ASP A 179 -18.02 -0.80 -2.22
CA ASP A 179 -18.91 0.22 -2.77
C ASP A 179 -18.32 1.65 -2.59
N SER A 180 -18.84 2.62 -3.35
CA SER A 180 -18.32 4.00 -3.37
C SER A 180 -18.34 4.68 -2.00
N LYS A 181 -19.35 4.41 -1.16
CA LYS A 181 -19.45 5.00 0.18
C LYS A 181 -18.39 4.42 1.12
N SER A 182 -18.22 3.09 1.09
CA SER A 182 -17.20 2.39 1.88
C SER A 182 -15.79 2.77 1.43
N SER A 183 -15.56 2.89 0.12
CA SER A 183 -14.29 3.36 -0.46
C SER A 183 -13.93 4.76 0.04
N LYS A 184 -14.86 5.71 -0.05
CA LYS A 184 -14.65 7.06 0.44
C LYS A 184 -14.30 7.10 1.92
N LEU A 185 -15.06 6.37 2.76
CA LEU A 185 -14.80 6.32 4.20
C LEU A 185 -13.41 5.73 4.51
N LEU A 186 -13.01 4.67 3.83
CA LEU A 186 -11.67 4.07 4.00
C LEU A 186 -10.56 5.06 3.64
N LEU A 187 -10.70 5.75 2.50
CA LEU A 187 -9.70 6.70 2.03
C LEU A 187 -9.60 7.94 2.93
N GLU A 188 -10.72 8.41 3.48
CA GLU A 188 -10.73 9.46 4.51
C GLU A 188 -9.98 9.01 5.78
N ARG A 189 -10.05 7.72 6.15
CA ARG A 189 -9.24 7.18 7.25
C ARG A 189 -7.76 7.08 6.90
N PHE A 190 -7.40 6.74 5.66
CA PHE A 190 -6.00 6.77 5.22
C PHE A 190 -5.43 8.19 5.21
N ASP A 191 -6.22 9.16 4.74
CA ASP A 191 -5.83 10.58 4.80
C ASP A 191 -5.61 11.02 6.25
N TYR A 192 -6.52 10.70 7.17
CA TYR A 192 -6.35 10.95 8.61
C TYR A 192 -5.07 10.31 9.17
N LEU A 193 -4.82 9.03 8.88
CA LEU A 193 -3.60 8.35 9.32
C LEU A 193 -2.33 9.03 8.79
N ASN A 194 -2.36 9.52 7.57
CA ASN A 194 -1.24 10.22 6.97
C ASN A 194 -1.06 11.62 7.54
N GLN A 195 -2.11 12.45 7.59
CA GLN A 195 -2.02 13.86 8.02
C GLN A 195 -1.78 14.00 9.52
N GLU A 196 -2.55 13.25 10.33
CA GLU A 196 -2.53 13.42 11.80
C GLU A 196 -1.51 12.50 12.48
N LEU A 197 -1.35 11.25 11.97
CA LEU A 197 -0.44 10.27 12.58
C LEU A 197 0.88 10.10 11.82
N GLN A 198 1.09 10.89 10.75
CA GLN A 198 2.30 10.89 9.93
C GLN A 198 2.67 9.49 9.39
N ALA A 199 1.66 8.66 9.16
CA ALA A 199 1.85 7.35 8.57
C ALA A 199 2.38 7.47 7.14
N THR A 200 3.41 6.68 6.80
CA THR A 200 3.90 6.60 5.43
C THR A 200 3.10 5.54 4.69
N ILE A 201 2.44 5.91 3.60
CA ILE A 201 1.54 5.04 2.84
C ILE A 201 2.00 4.96 1.39
N LEU A 202 2.15 3.75 0.87
CA LEU A 202 2.29 3.47 -0.56
C LEU A 202 1.09 2.64 -1.00
N MET A 203 0.25 3.23 -1.83
CA MET A 203 -0.96 2.61 -2.36
C MET A 203 -0.78 2.30 -3.85
N VAL A 204 -1.18 1.13 -4.26
CA VAL A 204 -1.34 0.78 -5.69
C VAL A 204 -2.82 0.82 -6.01
N THR A 205 -3.18 1.50 -7.09
CA THR A 205 -4.56 1.54 -7.58
C THR A 205 -4.63 1.92 -9.05
N HIS A 206 -5.71 1.52 -9.72
CA HIS A 206 -6.08 2.01 -11.06
C HIS A 206 -7.21 3.04 -10.99
N ASP A 207 -7.77 3.28 -9.79
CA ASP A 207 -8.88 4.20 -9.58
C ASP A 207 -8.38 5.61 -9.26
N ALA A 208 -8.74 6.58 -10.11
CA ALA A 208 -8.35 7.98 -9.98
C ALA A 208 -8.92 8.64 -8.72
N PHE A 209 -10.12 8.23 -8.28
CA PHE A 209 -10.70 8.75 -7.06
C PHE A 209 -9.87 8.36 -5.84
N SER A 210 -9.48 7.09 -5.74
CA SER A 210 -8.60 6.60 -4.67
C SER A 210 -7.25 7.31 -4.69
N ALA A 211 -6.64 7.43 -5.87
CA ALA A 211 -5.34 8.09 -6.02
C ALA A 211 -5.37 9.58 -5.64
N SER A 212 -6.53 10.27 -5.79
CA SER A 212 -6.66 11.69 -5.46
C SER A 212 -6.45 12.02 -3.97
N PHE A 213 -6.46 11.02 -3.09
CA PHE A 213 -6.13 11.18 -1.67
C PHE A 213 -4.63 11.24 -1.40
N ALA A 214 -3.80 10.73 -2.32
CA ALA A 214 -2.35 10.78 -2.20
C ALA A 214 -1.80 12.21 -2.35
N THR A 215 -0.59 12.43 -1.85
CA THR A 215 0.14 13.70 -2.02
C THR A 215 0.97 13.72 -3.29
N ARG A 216 1.33 12.54 -3.80
CA ARG A 216 2.10 12.32 -5.03
C ARG A 216 1.65 11.04 -5.72
N ILE A 217 1.69 11.05 -7.04
CA ILE A 217 1.33 9.89 -7.86
C ILE A 217 2.47 9.61 -8.85
N ILE A 218 2.84 8.34 -8.96
CA ILE A 218 3.70 7.81 -10.00
C ILE A 218 2.86 6.95 -10.93
N PHE A 219 2.89 7.27 -12.23
CA PHE A 219 2.23 6.46 -13.25
C PHE A 219 3.23 5.46 -13.83
N ILE A 220 2.85 4.19 -13.86
CA ILE A 220 3.67 3.12 -14.45
C ILE A 220 3.00 2.60 -15.73
N LYS A 221 3.80 2.54 -16.79
CA LYS A 221 3.47 1.91 -18.08
C LYS A 221 4.58 0.95 -18.47
N ASP A 222 4.24 -0.28 -18.83
CA ASP A 222 5.17 -1.32 -19.30
C ASP A 222 6.39 -1.52 -18.38
N GLY A 223 6.15 -1.49 -17.05
CA GLY A 223 7.16 -1.69 -16.02
C GLY A 223 8.07 -0.48 -15.76
N GLN A 224 7.85 0.66 -16.39
CA GLN A 224 8.65 1.89 -16.26
C GLN A 224 7.80 3.05 -15.73
N ILE A 225 8.45 4.07 -15.17
CA ILE A 225 7.77 5.33 -14.83
C ILE A 225 7.43 6.05 -16.14
N TYR A 226 6.15 6.34 -16.30
CA TYR A 226 5.62 7.13 -17.41
C TYR A 226 5.56 8.61 -17.06
N ASP A 227 5.03 8.93 -15.87
CA ASP A 227 4.87 10.30 -15.40
C ASP A 227 4.81 10.34 -13.87
N GLU A 228 5.01 11.53 -13.31
CA GLU A 228 4.92 11.79 -11.88
C GLU A 228 4.28 13.15 -11.64
N ILE A 229 3.20 13.19 -10.83
CA ILE A 229 2.49 14.41 -10.47
C ILE A 229 2.39 14.60 -8.96
N HIS A 230 2.31 15.85 -8.54
CA HIS A 230 2.24 16.26 -7.14
C HIS A 230 0.97 17.05 -6.86
N ARG A 231 0.32 16.75 -5.74
CA ARG A 231 -0.88 17.50 -5.31
C ARG A 231 -0.55 18.93 -4.90
N GLU A 232 0.56 19.14 -4.17
CA GLU A 232 0.98 20.44 -3.66
C GLU A 232 -0.18 21.21 -2.98
N ASN A 233 -0.47 22.43 -3.47
CA ASN A 233 -1.54 23.30 -2.95
C ASN A 233 -2.90 23.08 -3.64
N LYS A 234 -3.02 22.09 -4.55
CA LYS A 234 -4.25 21.79 -5.27
C LYS A 234 -5.29 21.18 -4.32
N THR A 235 -6.54 21.54 -4.54
CA THR A 235 -7.66 20.82 -3.94
C THR A 235 -7.68 19.39 -4.46
N ARG A 236 -8.33 18.47 -3.74
CA ARG A 236 -8.47 17.07 -4.20
C ARG A 236 -9.19 16.98 -5.55
N LYS A 237 -10.15 17.89 -5.84
CA LYS A 237 -10.84 17.93 -7.13
C LYS A 237 -9.91 18.32 -8.27
N GLU A 238 -9.14 19.39 -8.11
CA GLU A 238 -8.16 19.82 -9.13
C GLU A 238 -7.11 18.74 -9.39
N PHE A 239 -6.66 18.06 -8.34
CA PHE A 239 -5.72 16.95 -8.46
C PHE A 239 -6.35 15.73 -9.15
N PHE A 240 -7.61 15.40 -8.84
CA PHE A 240 -8.36 14.36 -9.55
C PHE A 240 -8.48 14.67 -11.05
N ASP A 241 -8.81 15.90 -11.43
CA ASP A 241 -8.92 16.31 -12.83
C ASP A 241 -7.58 16.22 -13.57
N GLU A 242 -6.46 16.46 -12.86
CA GLU A 242 -5.11 16.27 -13.39
C GLU A 242 -4.77 14.79 -13.60
N ILE A 243 -5.14 13.93 -12.64
CA ILE A 243 -4.98 12.47 -12.75
C ILE A 243 -5.69 11.95 -13.99
N ILE A 244 -6.94 12.36 -14.21
CA ILE A 244 -7.74 11.95 -15.39
C ILE A 244 -7.04 12.36 -16.68
N ARG A 245 -6.47 13.56 -16.75
CA ARG A 245 -5.72 14.02 -17.92
C ARG A 245 -4.51 13.13 -18.22
N VAL A 246 -3.72 12.78 -17.21
CA VAL A 246 -2.57 11.87 -17.41
C VAL A 246 -3.04 10.48 -17.82
N MET A 247 -4.12 9.96 -17.19
CA MET A 247 -4.67 8.65 -17.56
C MET A 247 -5.16 8.60 -18.99
N SER A 248 -5.77 9.67 -19.51
CA SER A 248 -6.22 9.74 -20.91
C SER A 248 -5.07 9.68 -21.91
N THR A 249 -3.90 10.23 -21.57
CA THR A 249 -2.69 10.12 -22.39
C THR A 249 -2.00 8.75 -22.27
N LEU A 250 -2.10 8.11 -21.09
CA LEU A 250 -1.60 6.75 -20.87
C LEU A 250 -2.32 5.69 -21.75
N GLY A 251 -3.65 5.82 -21.88
CA GLY A 251 -4.50 4.94 -22.69
C GLY A 251 -4.50 5.29 -24.19
N GLY A 252 -4.10 6.49 -24.56
CA GLY A 252 -4.21 7.07 -25.89
C GLY A 252 -3.00 6.79 -26.81
N GLY A 253 -2.47 5.55 -26.80
CA GLY A 253 -1.60 5.06 -27.88
C GLY A 253 -2.33 4.62 -29.14
N ASP A 254 -3.67 4.57 -29.12
CA ASP A 254 -4.54 4.12 -30.23
C ASP A 254 -5.62 5.16 -30.60
N ALA A 255 -5.26 6.44 -30.67
CA ALA A 255 -6.19 7.49 -31.15
C ALA A 255 -6.24 7.58 -32.70
N ASP A 256 -5.87 6.52 -33.41
CA ASP A 256 -6.00 6.40 -34.87
C ASP A 256 -6.96 5.27 -35.30
N VAL A 257 -8.08 5.09 -34.59
CA VAL A 257 -9.20 4.26 -35.08
C VAL A 257 -10.52 4.98 -34.78
N ILE A 258 -10.85 6.02 -35.55
CA ILE A 258 -12.20 6.38 -36.01
C ILE A 258 -12.10 6.88 -37.45
#